data_0a1243cc7c2e59e5acc0dfa41bc4754a
#
_entry.id   0a1243cc7c2e59e5acc0dfa41bc4754a
#
_cell.length_a   1.000
_cell.length_b   1.000
_cell.length_c   1.000
_cell.angle_alpha   90.00
_cell.angle_beta   90.00
_cell.angle_gamma   90.00
#
_symmetry.space_group_name_H-M   'P 1'
#
loop_
_entity.id
_entity.type
_entity.pdbx_description
1 polymer ?
#
loop_
_entity_poly.entity_id
_entity_poly.type
_entity_poly.pdbx_seq_one_letter_code
_entity_poly.pdbx_strand_id
1 'polypeptide(L)' 'MTTRDEITTGLAEILEEVAGVNPDDVAEDKSFTDDLDVDSLSMVEVVVAAEEKFGVKIPDNEVQNLKTVGDAVSFIEAQS' A
#
# COMPACT_ATOMS: atom_id res chain seq x y z
N MET A 1 -8.57 -11.51 -12.16
CA MET A 1 -7.98 -10.17 -12.34
C MET A 1 -8.27 -9.33 -11.10
N THR A 2 -7.24 -8.74 -10.52
CA THR A 2 -7.38 -7.96 -9.29
C THR A 2 -7.84 -6.53 -9.61
N THR A 3 -8.95 -6.12 -9.03
CA THR A 3 -9.48 -4.77 -9.26
C THR A 3 -8.84 -3.77 -8.30
N ARG A 4 -8.97 -2.47 -8.64
CA ARG A 4 -8.45 -1.41 -7.76
C ARG A 4 -9.09 -1.46 -6.38
N ASP A 5 -10.38 -1.77 -6.30
CA ASP A 5 -11.08 -1.86 -5.03
C ASP A 5 -10.53 -3.01 -4.17
N GLU A 6 -10.24 -4.14 -4.79
CA GLU A 6 -9.66 -5.27 -4.08
C GLU A 6 -8.25 -4.94 -3.58
N ILE A 7 -7.46 -4.26 -4.39
CA ILE A 7 -6.11 -3.85 -4.01
C ILE A 7 -6.19 -2.84 -2.86
N THR A 8 -7.07 -1.86 -2.95
CA THR A 8 -7.24 -0.86 -1.90
C THR A 8 -7.67 -1.52 -0.60
N THR A 9 -8.62 -2.45 -0.65
CA THR A 9 -9.07 -3.19 0.53
C THR A 9 -7.93 -4.00 1.13
N GLY A 10 -7.15 -4.68 0.29
CA GLY A 10 -6.01 -5.47 0.75
C GLY A 10 -4.95 -4.60 1.40
N LEU A 11 -4.66 -3.43 0.82
CA LEU A 11 -3.71 -2.49 1.41
C LEU A 11 -4.23 -1.95 2.74
N ALA A 12 -5.53 -1.69 2.85
CA ALA A 12 -6.14 -1.24 4.10
C ALA A 12 -5.94 -2.27 5.21
N GLU A 13 -6.12 -3.54 4.89
CA GLU A 13 -5.90 -4.62 5.86
C GLU A 13 -4.43 -4.68 6.30
N ILE A 14 -3.51 -4.54 5.34
CA ILE A 14 -2.08 -4.55 5.64
C ILE A 14 -1.73 -3.37 6.54
N LEU A 15 -2.22 -2.18 6.20
CA LEU A 15 -1.93 -0.97 6.97
C LEU A 15 -2.47 -1.07 8.38
N GLU A 16 -3.62 -1.69 8.56
CA GLU A 16 -4.17 -1.92 9.89
C GLU A 16 -3.26 -2.83 10.71
N GLU A 17 -2.82 -3.94 10.13
CA GLU A 17 -1.99 -4.91 10.83
C GLU A 17 -0.58 -4.41 11.12
N VAL A 18 0.02 -3.73 10.15
CA VAL A 18 1.42 -3.32 10.23
C VAL A 18 1.59 -1.98 10.95
N ALA A 19 0.73 -1.02 10.62
CA ALA A 19 0.89 0.37 11.08
C ALA A 19 -0.23 0.84 11.99
N GLY A 20 -1.23 0.02 12.24
CA GLY A 20 -2.35 0.39 13.10
C GLY A 20 -3.27 1.44 12.50
N VAL A 21 -3.29 1.55 11.17
CA VAL A 21 -4.12 2.52 10.47
C VAL A 21 -5.55 2.01 10.41
N ASN A 22 -6.52 2.90 10.67
CA ASN A 22 -7.92 2.54 10.55
C ASN A 22 -8.25 2.30 9.07
N PRO A 23 -8.78 1.11 8.71
CA PRO A 23 -9.10 0.82 7.31
C PRO A 23 -10.06 1.83 6.66
N ASP A 24 -10.93 2.43 7.46
CA ASP A 24 -11.88 3.44 6.96
C ASP A 24 -11.19 4.72 6.52
N ASP A 25 -9.97 4.96 6.98
CA ASP A 25 -9.19 6.14 6.62
C ASP A 25 -8.36 5.91 5.34
N VAL A 26 -8.30 4.68 4.86
CA VAL A 26 -7.49 4.35 3.69
C VAL A 26 -8.26 4.65 2.41
N ALA A 27 -7.74 5.61 1.64
CA ALA A 27 -8.32 6.00 0.36
C ALA A 27 -7.18 6.30 -0.60
N GLU A 28 -7.45 6.27 -1.91
CA GLU A 28 -6.40 6.44 -2.91
C GLU A 28 -5.72 7.82 -2.85
N ASP A 29 -6.43 8.83 -2.39
CA ASP A 29 -5.87 10.19 -2.28
C ASP A 29 -5.09 10.43 -1.00
N LYS A 30 -5.01 9.44 -0.12
CA LYS A 30 -4.30 9.58 1.15
C LYS A 30 -2.82 9.28 0.97
N SER A 31 -1.98 10.11 1.60
CA SER A 31 -0.54 9.92 1.62
C SER A 31 -0.18 8.95 2.76
N PHE A 32 0.74 8.03 2.49
CA PHE A 32 1.16 7.07 3.52
C PHE A 32 1.82 7.78 4.72
N THR A 33 2.68 8.74 4.46
CA THR A 33 3.44 9.40 5.52
C THR A 33 2.70 10.58 6.13
N ASP A 34 2.00 11.37 5.32
CA ASP A 34 1.36 12.60 5.78
C ASP A 34 -0.04 12.36 6.34
N ASP A 35 -0.83 11.54 5.67
CA ASP A 35 -2.23 11.32 6.04
C ASP A 35 -2.41 10.09 6.94
N LEU A 36 -1.66 9.03 6.69
CA LEU A 36 -1.80 7.77 7.42
C LEU A 36 -0.71 7.57 8.47
N ASP A 37 0.23 8.50 8.54
CA ASP A 37 1.29 8.51 9.55
C ASP A 37 2.13 7.22 9.54
N VAL A 38 2.38 6.69 8.35
CA VAL A 38 3.21 5.49 8.17
C VAL A 38 4.65 5.93 7.99
N ASP A 39 5.54 5.51 8.90
CA ASP A 39 6.95 5.87 8.80
C ASP A 39 7.68 4.96 7.80
N SER A 40 8.96 5.26 7.54
CA SER A 40 9.72 4.53 6.53
C SER A 40 9.91 3.06 6.90
N LEU A 41 10.03 2.75 8.18
CA LEU A 41 10.17 1.36 8.62
C LEU A 41 8.88 0.59 8.39
N SER A 42 7.74 1.19 8.76
CA SER A 42 6.44 0.58 8.51
C SER A 42 6.17 0.43 7.01
N MET A 43 6.63 1.39 6.19
CA MET A 43 6.49 1.29 4.74
C MET A 43 7.18 0.05 4.18
N VAL A 44 8.37 -0.27 4.68
CA VAL A 44 9.09 -1.49 4.25
C VAL A 44 8.24 -2.73 4.55
N GLU A 45 7.65 -2.78 5.74
CA GLU A 45 6.80 -3.90 6.13
C GLU A 45 5.53 -3.98 5.29
N VAL A 46 4.93 -2.83 4.99
CA VAL A 46 3.74 -2.75 4.14
C VAL A 46 4.06 -3.28 2.73
N VAL A 47 5.21 -2.86 2.20
CA VAL A 47 5.64 -3.28 0.87
C VAL A 47 5.84 -4.80 0.82
N VAL A 48 6.53 -5.37 1.80
CA VAL A 48 6.76 -6.82 1.86
C VAL A 48 5.45 -7.57 1.94
N ALA A 49 4.54 -7.10 2.79
CA ALA A 49 3.22 -7.74 2.93
C ALA A 49 2.41 -7.65 1.65
N ALA A 50 2.50 -6.51 0.95
CA ALA A 50 1.79 -6.33 -0.31
C ALA A 50 2.35 -7.26 -1.39
N GLU A 51 3.65 -7.43 -1.44
CA GLU A 51 4.28 -8.36 -2.38
C GLU A 51 3.76 -9.78 -2.19
N GLU A 52 3.65 -10.20 -0.95
CA GLU A 52 3.16 -11.55 -0.64
C GLU A 52 1.66 -11.69 -0.89
N LYS A 53 0.90 -10.66 -0.51
CA LYS A 53 -0.58 -10.72 -0.62
C LYS A 53 -1.04 -10.69 -2.07
N PHE A 54 -0.40 -9.88 -2.90
CA PHE A 54 -0.81 -9.69 -4.29
C PHE A 54 0.06 -10.43 -5.30
N GLY A 55 1.14 -11.04 -4.84
CA GLY A 55 2.05 -11.78 -5.72
C GLY A 55 2.80 -10.88 -6.69
N VAL A 56 3.17 -9.68 -6.25
CA VAL A 56 3.87 -8.70 -7.09
C VAL A 56 5.26 -8.41 -6.53
N LYS A 57 6.07 -7.73 -7.33
CA LYS A 57 7.40 -7.29 -6.92
C LYS A 57 7.45 -5.77 -6.88
N ILE A 58 7.89 -5.22 -5.75
CA ILE A 58 8.01 -3.78 -5.57
C ILE A 58 9.46 -3.47 -5.19
N PRO A 59 10.29 -3.08 -6.18
CA PRO A 59 11.70 -2.77 -5.89
C PRO A 59 11.84 -1.57 -4.95
N ASP A 60 12.93 -1.53 -4.20
CA ASP A 60 13.17 -0.45 -3.24
C ASP A 60 13.13 0.93 -3.88
N ASN A 61 13.63 1.05 -5.11
CA ASN A 61 13.62 2.34 -5.80
C ASN A 61 12.21 2.78 -6.19
N GLU A 62 11.27 1.84 -6.32
CA GLU A 62 9.88 2.16 -6.61
C GLU A 62 9.12 2.58 -5.34
N VAL A 63 9.53 2.07 -4.18
CA VAL A 63 8.89 2.43 -2.92
C VAL A 63 8.94 3.95 -2.71
N GLN A 64 10.01 4.59 -3.12
CA GLN A 64 10.16 6.04 -3.00
C GLN A 64 9.14 6.81 -3.83
N ASN A 65 8.59 6.18 -4.86
CA ASN A 65 7.58 6.79 -5.74
C ASN A 65 6.16 6.52 -5.25
N LEU A 66 5.99 5.64 -4.26
CA LEU A 66 4.68 5.29 -3.72
C LEU A 66 4.32 6.24 -2.59
N LYS A 67 3.93 7.45 -2.94
CA LYS A 67 3.61 8.48 -1.96
C LYS A 67 2.20 8.36 -1.42
N THR A 68 1.26 7.99 -2.28
CA THR A 68 -0.15 7.83 -1.89
C THR A 68 -0.60 6.40 -2.05
N VAL A 69 -1.72 6.08 -1.42
CA VAL A 69 -2.34 4.76 -1.57
C VAL A 69 -2.64 4.50 -3.05
N GLY A 70 -3.12 5.51 -3.75
CA GLY A 70 -3.40 5.40 -5.19
C GLY A 70 -2.17 5.05 -6.01
N ASP A 71 -1.02 5.61 -5.66
CA ASP A 71 0.23 5.29 -6.35
C ASP A 71 0.55 3.79 -6.20
N ALA A 72 0.39 3.26 -4.98
CA ALA A 72 0.62 1.85 -4.71
C ALA A 72 -0.40 0.97 -5.42
N VAL A 73 -1.66 1.37 -5.41
CA VAL A 73 -2.72 0.63 -6.10
C VAL A 73 -2.43 0.56 -7.59
N SER A 74 -2.05 1.69 -8.20
CA SER A 74 -1.73 1.73 -9.63
C SER A 74 -0.54 0.82 -9.96
N PHE A 75 0.49 0.84 -9.12
CA PHE A 75 1.67 0.00 -9.33
C PHE A 75 1.31 -1.49 -9.28
N ILE A 76 0.53 -1.88 -8.27
CA ILE A 76 0.13 -3.27 -8.09
C ILE A 76 -0.80 -3.70 -9.23
N GLU A 77 -1.73 -2.85 -9.60
CA GLU A 77 -2.67 -3.13 -10.68
C GLU A 77 -1.93 -3.39 -12.00
N ALA A 78 -0.89 -2.61 -12.27
CA ALA A 78 -0.11 -2.75 -13.49
C ALA A 78 0.64 -4.08 -13.57
N GLN A 79 0.91 -4.72 -12.43
CA GLN A 79 1.62 -5.98 -12.38
C GLN A 79 0.71 -7.20 -12.29
N SER A 80 -0.55 -7.00 -12.01
CA SER A 80 -1.48 -8.11 -11.83
C SER A 80 -2.23 -8.50 -13.10
#